data_a000edf796b873dd6c97bace324401d5
#
_entry.id   a000edf796b873dd6c97bace324401d5
#
_cell.length_a   1.000
_cell.length_b   1.000
_cell.length_c   1.000
_cell.angle_alpha   90.00
_cell.angle_beta   90.00
_cell.angle_gamma   90.00
#
_symmetry.space_group_name_H-M   'P 1'
#
loop_
_entity.id
_entity.type
_entity.pdbx_description
1 polymer ?
#
loop_
_entity_poly.entity_id
_entity_poly.type
_entity_poly.pdbx_seq_one_letter_code
_entity_poly.pdbx_strand_id
1 'polypeptide(L)'
;MKKILFLTTLCCFSLLSYAQNQSADNRWASYGFSVAVEDEAEFVQLMDDYFSKNKTPGTNVMLYDIMHAPADFQHTHVVVITGSIDTMSDNFSPSSFDEAWGEFRLKVSKLITPGFQATGLRFMKFGDDSKEYPYQLVNTFSFDMENRRKWNQMQRKLRTKYPRTKSAFATGHISIGGHDNSNTWILRSFQSYKDFLTAWNDGQTFRKNNPEFVEEQSKMNEEIDYSEAESKLRFLKLLLKQW
;
A
#
# COMPACT_ATOMS: atom_id res chain seq x y z
N MET A 1 -14.20 46.08 -11.99
CA MET A 1 -14.92 44.83 -11.76
C MET A 1 -14.44 43.67 -12.60
N LYS A 2 -14.16 43.77 -13.91
CA LYS A 2 -13.69 42.65 -14.78
C LYS A 2 -12.36 42.01 -14.33
N LYS A 3 -11.43 42.77 -13.76
CA LYS A 3 -10.12 42.27 -13.30
C LYS A 3 -10.19 41.41 -12.02
N ILE A 4 -11.15 41.66 -11.14
CA ILE A 4 -11.36 40.90 -9.90
C ILE A 4 -11.98 39.52 -10.23
N LEU A 5 -12.88 39.49 -11.21
CA LEU A 5 -13.51 38.24 -11.67
C LEU A 5 -12.49 37.28 -12.27
N PHE A 6 -11.49 37.80 -13.00
CA PHE A 6 -10.45 36.98 -13.62
C PHE A 6 -9.49 36.37 -12.57
N LEU A 7 -9.20 37.12 -11.50
CA LEU A 7 -8.31 36.62 -10.42
C LEU A 7 -9.00 35.51 -9.58
N THR A 8 -10.30 35.68 -9.30
CA THR A 8 -11.06 34.63 -8.58
C THR A 8 -11.22 33.36 -9.41
N THR A 9 -11.42 33.46 -10.71
CA THR A 9 -11.50 32.30 -11.60
C THR A 9 -10.15 31.56 -11.68
N LEU A 10 -9.02 32.29 -11.71
CA LEU A 10 -7.69 31.68 -11.75
C LEU A 10 -7.34 30.96 -10.43
N CYS A 11 -7.74 31.53 -9.27
CA CYS A 11 -7.57 30.87 -7.98
C CYS A 11 -8.44 29.59 -7.84
N CYS A 12 -9.65 29.58 -8.40
CA CYS A 12 -10.50 28.38 -8.38
C CYS A 12 -9.92 27.26 -9.26
N PHE A 13 -9.31 27.58 -10.40
CA PHE A 13 -8.65 26.56 -11.24
C PHE A 13 -7.40 25.95 -10.58
N SER A 14 -6.63 26.74 -9.83
CA SER A 14 -5.45 26.22 -9.10
C SER A 14 -5.85 25.32 -7.92
N LEU A 15 -6.98 25.56 -7.27
CA LEU A 15 -7.51 24.71 -6.20
C LEU A 15 -8.09 23.39 -6.74
N LEU A 16 -8.71 23.40 -7.93
CA LEU A 16 -9.20 22.19 -8.58
C LEU A 16 -8.06 21.26 -9.04
N SER A 17 -6.91 21.81 -9.45
CA SER A 17 -5.72 21.02 -9.82
C SER A 17 -5.07 20.32 -8.62
N TYR A 18 -5.22 20.84 -7.41
CA TYR A 18 -4.75 20.19 -6.19
C TYR A 18 -5.63 19.02 -5.74
N ALA A 19 -6.92 19.04 -6.06
CA ALA A 19 -7.85 17.97 -5.71
C ALA A 19 -7.76 16.74 -6.63
N GLN A 20 -7.21 16.87 -7.84
CA GLN A 20 -7.16 15.79 -8.84
C GLN A 20 -6.08 14.74 -8.62
N ASN A 21 -5.17 14.89 -7.65
CA ASN A 21 -4.08 13.95 -7.38
C ASN A 21 -4.32 13.00 -6.20
N GLN A 22 -5.51 12.95 -5.62
CA GLN A 22 -5.89 11.85 -4.73
C GLN A 22 -6.53 10.76 -5.60
N SER A 23 -5.82 9.65 -5.81
CA SER A 23 -6.43 8.50 -6.48
C SER A 23 -7.72 8.14 -5.74
N ALA A 24 -8.80 7.92 -6.49
CA ALA A 24 -10.10 7.55 -5.92
C ALA A 24 -9.97 6.38 -4.92
N ASP A 25 -9.06 5.45 -5.18
CA ASP A 25 -8.77 4.27 -4.37
C ASP A 25 -7.65 4.54 -3.37
N ASN A 26 -7.93 5.28 -2.32
CA ASN A 26 -6.93 5.64 -1.32
C ASN A 26 -7.11 4.97 0.05
N ARG A 27 -8.15 4.15 0.23
CA ARG A 27 -8.40 3.38 1.45
C ARG A 27 -7.98 1.94 1.28
N TRP A 28 -7.58 1.32 2.37
CA TRP A 28 -7.21 -0.09 2.38
C TRP A 28 -7.51 -0.74 3.73
N ALA A 29 -7.76 -2.05 3.67
CA ALA A 29 -7.76 -2.95 4.81
C ALA A 29 -6.86 -4.14 4.48
N SER A 30 -6.16 -4.68 5.46
CA SER A 30 -5.23 -5.81 5.32
C SER A 30 -5.46 -6.81 6.44
N TYR A 31 -5.46 -8.09 6.08
CA TYR A 31 -5.68 -9.22 6.97
C TYR A 31 -4.57 -10.24 6.75
N GLY A 32 -3.72 -10.41 7.75
CA GLY A 32 -2.67 -11.44 7.75
C GLY A 32 -3.15 -12.68 8.49
N PHE A 33 -2.81 -13.85 8.01
CA PHE A 33 -3.17 -15.14 8.58
C PHE A 33 -2.22 -16.24 8.12
N SER A 34 -2.27 -17.39 8.78
CA SER A 34 -1.54 -18.58 8.37
C SER A 34 -2.51 -19.62 7.83
N VAL A 35 -2.10 -20.27 6.75
CA VAL A 35 -2.75 -21.44 6.14
C VAL A 35 -1.77 -22.60 6.19
N ALA A 36 -2.20 -23.79 6.57
CA ALA A 36 -1.36 -24.97 6.48
C ALA A 36 -1.11 -25.32 5.00
N VAL A 37 0.08 -25.86 4.68
CA VAL A 37 0.47 -26.14 3.28
C VAL A 37 -0.51 -27.10 2.61
N GLU A 38 -1.03 -28.08 3.34
CA GLU A 38 -2.02 -29.04 2.87
C GLU A 38 -3.37 -28.41 2.56
N ASP A 39 -3.71 -27.27 3.19
CA ASP A 39 -5.01 -26.59 3.05
C ASP A 39 -4.98 -25.43 2.03
N GLU A 40 -3.78 -25.08 1.53
CA GLU A 40 -3.58 -23.87 0.70
C GLU A 40 -4.42 -23.91 -0.59
N ALA A 41 -4.46 -25.06 -1.28
CA ALA A 41 -5.22 -25.19 -2.52
C ALA A 41 -6.73 -25.01 -2.28
N GLU A 42 -7.28 -25.61 -1.20
CA GLU A 42 -8.67 -25.46 -0.81
C GLU A 42 -8.98 -24.02 -0.40
N PHE A 43 -8.08 -23.40 0.36
CA PHE A 43 -8.21 -22.01 0.77
C PHE A 43 -8.28 -21.05 -0.43
N VAL A 44 -7.33 -21.17 -1.40
CA VAL A 44 -7.31 -20.32 -2.60
C VAL A 44 -8.58 -20.51 -3.43
N GLN A 45 -9.05 -21.77 -3.58
CA GLN A 45 -10.29 -22.07 -4.30
C GLN A 45 -11.51 -21.44 -3.61
N LEU A 46 -11.58 -21.52 -2.29
CA LEU A 46 -12.67 -20.94 -1.51
C LEU A 46 -12.72 -19.41 -1.62
N MET A 47 -11.55 -18.76 -1.60
CA MET A 47 -11.43 -17.33 -1.83
C MET A 47 -11.91 -16.95 -3.24
N ASP A 48 -11.52 -17.73 -4.26
CA ASP A 48 -11.92 -17.50 -5.64
C ASP A 48 -13.43 -17.65 -5.84
N ASP A 49 -14.02 -18.72 -5.32
CA ASP A 49 -15.46 -19.00 -5.40
C ASP A 49 -16.30 -17.88 -4.79
N TYR A 50 -15.81 -17.30 -3.68
CA TYR A 50 -16.51 -16.21 -3.01
C TYR A 50 -16.31 -14.87 -3.70
N PHE A 51 -15.07 -14.40 -3.86
CA PHE A 51 -14.79 -13.04 -4.34
C PHE A 51 -15.08 -12.83 -5.82
N SER A 52 -15.08 -13.89 -6.63
CA SER A 52 -15.53 -13.80 -8.03
C SER A 52 -17.00 -13.42 -8.18
N LYS A 53 -17.84 -13.66 -7.17
CA LYS A 53 -19.29 -13.43 -7.20
C LYS A 53 -19.78 -12.34 -6.27
N ASN A 54 -19.12 -12.19 -5.12
CA ASN A 54 -19.65 -11.42 -3.98
C ASN A 54 -18.77 -10.20 -3.63
N LYS A 55 -17.77 -9.90 -4.46
CA LYS A 55 -16.93 -8.70 -4.22
C LYS A 55 -17.77 -7.43 -4.34
N THR A 56 -17.65 -6.53 -3.37
CA THR A 56 -18.27 -5.20 -3.45
C THR A 56 -17.78 -4.45 -4.69
N PRO A 57 -18.67 -3.96 -5.56
CA PRO A 57 -18.28 -3.21 -6.75
C PRO A 57 -17.37 -2.02 -6.42
N GLY A 58 -16.31 -1.82 -7.21
CA GLY A 58 -15.34 -0.73 -6.99
C GLY A 58 -14.26 -1.03 -5.95
N THR A 59 -14.29 -2.18 -5.25
CA THR A 59 -13.16 -2.66 -4.46
C THR A 59 -12.22 -3.51 -5.31
N ASN A 60 -10.92 -3.51 -4.95
CA ASN A 60 -9.97 -4.52 -5.39
C ASN A 60 -9.63 -5.41 -4.20
N VAL A 61 -9.78 -6.70 -4.35
CA VAL A 61 -9.38 -7.71 -3.37
C VAL A 61 -8.17 -8.45 -3.91
N MET A 62 -7.11 -8.51 -3.16
CA MET A 62 -5.84 -9.11 -3.57
C MET A 62 -5.37 -10.09 -2.51
N LEU A 63 -5.07 -11.32 -2.91
CA LEU A 63 -4.45 -12.35 -2.08
C LEU A 63 -2.96 -12.45 -2.40
N TYR A 64 -2.14 -12.44 -1.36
CA TYR A 64 -0.69 -12.55 -1.46
C TYR A 64 -0.17 -13.72 -0.62
N ASP A 65 0.83 -14.41 -1.15
CA ASP A 65 1.73 -15.28 -0.40
C ASP A 65 2.89 -14.47 0.20
N ILE A 66 3.34 -14.82 1.41
CA ILE A 66 4.48 -14.19 2.08
C ILE A 66 5.73 -15.02 1.81
N MET A 67 6.56 -14.53 0.89
CA MET A 67 7.79 -15.23 0.47
C MET A 67 8.92 -15.13 1.49
N HIS A 68 9.12 -13.94 2.08
CA HIS A 68 10.21 -13.67 3.02
C HIS A 68 9.73 -12.70 4.10
N ALA A 69 9.93 -13.09 5.35
CA ALA A 69 9.58 -12.28 6.53
C ALA A 69 10.56 -12.55 7.68
N PRO A 70 10.61 -11.72 8.72
CA PRO A 70 11.31 -12.02 9.97
C PRO A 70 10.78 -13.31 10.61
N ALA A 71 11.62 -13.98 11.39
CA ALA A 71 11.29 -15.28 11.99
C ALA A 71 10.10 -15.24 12.97
N ASP A 72 9.84 -14.10 13.56
CA ASP A 72 8.70 -13.83 14.46
C ASP A 72 7.40 -13.50 13.74
N PHE A 73 7.45 -13.25 12.43
CA PHE A 73 6.29 -13.02 11.60
C PHE A 73 5.76 -14.35 11.03
N GLN A 74 4.81 -14.96 11.72
CA GLN A 74 4.35 -16.33 11.45
C GLN A 74 3.20 -16.44 10.44
N HIS A 75 2.88 -15.37 9.71
CA HIS A 75 1.78 -15.40 8.74
C HIS A 75 2.31 -15.85 7.37
N THR A 76 1.51 -16.69 6.69
CA THR A 76 1.84 -17.19 5.35
C THR A 76 1.15 -16.37 4.25
N HIS A 77 0.00 -15.78 4.56
CA HIS A 77 -0.82 -15.07 3.58
C HIS A 77 -1.30 -13.70 4.07
N VAL A 78 -1.55 -12.81 3.12
CA VAL A 78 -2.19 -11.51 3.37
C VAL A 78 -3.26 -11.25 2.32
N VAL A 79 -4.46 -10.93 2.77
CA VAL A 79 -5.51 -10.32 1.92
C VAL A 79 -5.46 -8.81 2.08
N VAL A 80 -5.48 -8.10 0.96
CA VAL A 80 -5.57 -6.62 0.94
C VAL A 80 -6.81 -6.23 0.14
N ILE A 81 -7.65 -5.41 0.75
CA ILE A 81 -8.83 -4.82 0.10
C ILE A 81 -8.55 -3.32 -0.06
N THR A 82 -8.74 -2.79 -1.27
CA THR A 82 -8.56 -1.35 -1.54
C THR A 82 -9.78 -0.78 -2.25
N GLY A 83 -10.05 0.51 -2.01
CA GLY A 83 -11.16 1.20 -2.64
C GLY A 83 -11.24 2.67 -2.27
N SER A 84 -12.24 3.37 -2.80
CA SER A 84 -12.63 4.70 -2.36
C SER A 84 -13.20 4.67 -0.93
N ILE A 85 -13.43 5.85 -0.35
CA ILE A 85 -14.12 5.93 0.95
C ILE A 85 -15.49 5.29 0.86
N ASP A 86 -16.25 5.57 -0.21
CA ASP A 86 -17.62 5.08 -0.38
C ASP A 86 -17.64 3.57 -0.55
N THR A 87 -16.81 3.03 -1.47
CA THR A 87 -16.75 1.58 -1.70
C THR A 87 -16.27 0.79 -0.48
N MET A 88 -15.33 1.34 0.30
CA MET A 88 -14.90 0.70 1.54
C MET A 88 -15.96 0.80 2.64
N SER A 89 -16.73 1.91 2.69
CA SER A 89 -17.88 2.04 3.58
C SER A 89 -18.93 0.99 3.26
N ASP A 90 -19.26 0.80 1.99
CA ASP A 90 -20.22 -0.21 1.55
C ASP A 90 -19.72 -1.63 1.86
N ASN A 91 -18.44 -1.91 1.61
CA ASN A 91 -17.83 -3.22 1.88
C ASN A 91 -17.87 -3.61 3.38
N PHE A 92 -17.84 -2.62 4.28
CA PHE A 92 -17.90 -2.83 5.73
C PHE A 92 -19.24 -2.43 6.35
N SER A 93 -20.28 -2.22 5.55
CA SER A 93 -21.63 -1.95 6.05
C SER A 93 -22.29 -3.23 6.60
N PRO A 94 -23.24 -3.12 7.53
CA PRO A 94 -23.97 -4.28 8.02
C PRO A 94 -24.66 -5.10 6.90
N SER A 95 -25.07 -4.47 5.81
CA SER A 95 -25.70 -5.12 4.66
C SER A 95 -24.75 -6.00 3.83
N SER A 96 -23.45 -5.81 3.95
CA SER A 96 -22.45 -6.66 3.28
C SER A 96 -22.17 -7.96 4.06
N PHE A 97 -22.68 -8.09 5.28
CA PHE A 97 -22.54 -9.28 6.12
C PHE A 97 -23.79 -10.18 5.99
N ASP A 98 -24.08 -10.58 4.75
CA ASP A 98 -25.19 -11.45 4.40
C ASP A 98 -24.91 -12.94 4.68
N GLU A 99 -25.85 -13.82 4.29
CA GLU A 99 -25.74 -15.27 4.46
C GLU A 99 -24.51 -15.84 3.72
N ALA A 100 -24.24 -15.36 2.48
CA ALA A 100 -23.11 -15.80 1.69
C ALA A 100 -21.77 -15.48 2.37
N TRP A 101 -21.67 -14.29 2.98
CA TRP A 101 -20.52 -13.92 3.81
C TRP A 101 -20.41 -14.81 5.05
N GLY A 102 -21.53 -15.09 5.72
CA GLY A 102 -21.55 -15.97 6.89
C GLY A 102 -21.03 -17.37 6.57
N GLU A 103 -21.51 -17.98 5.48
CA GLU A 103 -21.05 -19.28 5.01
C GLU A 103 -19.57 -19.28 4.63
N PHE A 104 -19.12 -18.25 3.89
CA PHE A 104 -17.73 -18.10 3.51
C PHE A 104 -16.83 -18.03 4.76
N ARG A 105 -17.16 -17.16 5.73
CA ARG A 105 -16.41 -17.03 6.98
C ARG A 105 -16.32 -18.35 7.74
N LEU A 106 -17.43 -19.09 7.82
CA LEU A 106 -17.46 -20.37 8.52
C LEU A 106 -16.52 -21.41 7.88
N LYS A 107 -16.42 -21.41 6.54
CA LYS A 107 -15.51 -22.29 5.80
C LYS A 107 -14.05 -21.85 5.97
N VAL A 108 -13.77 -20.58 5.72
CA VAL A 108 -12.41 -20.02 5.85
C VAL A 108 -11.86 -20.20 7.26
N SER A 109 -12.66 -19.99 8.30
CA SER A 109 -12.20 -20.10 9.69
C SER A 109 -11.68 -21.48 10.08
N LYS A 110 -11.96 -22.52 9.30
CA LYS A 110 -11.44 -23.88 9.51
C LYS A 110 -10.05 -24.08 8.90
N LEU A 111 -9.68 -23.26 7.90
CA LEU A 111 -8.45 -23.36 7.12
C LEU A 111 -7.38 -22.38 7.57
N ILE A 112 -7.73 -21.37 8.35
CA ILE A 112 -6.79 -20.30 8.72
C ILE A 112 -6.57 -20.21 10.23
N THR A 113 -5.34 -19.82 10.60
CA THR A 113 -5.07 -19.25 11.92
C THR A 113 -5.01 -17.73 11.75
N PRO A 114 -5.95 -16.96 12.39
CA PRO A 114 -5.99 -15.52 12.28
C PRO A 114 -4.72 -14.87 12.81
N GLY A 115 -4.32 -13.76 12.17
CA GLY A 115 -3.17 -12.96 12.54
C GLY A 115 -3.50 -11.48 12.69
N PHE A 116 -2.69 -10.61 12.09
CA PHE A 116 -2.88 -9.18 12.19
C PHE A 116 -4.03 -8.67 11.31
N GLN A 117 -4.60 -7.56 11.74
CA GLN A 117 -5.52 -6.76 10.96
C GLN A 117 -5.05 -5.31 10.97
N ALA A 118 -5.17 -4.62 9.85
CA ALA A 118 -4.84 -3.21 9.75
C ALA A 118 -5.71 -2.51 8.72
N THR A 119 -5.97 -1.23 8.94
CA THR A 119 -6.64 -0.37 7.96
C THR A 119 -6.01 1.01 7.94
N GLY A 120 -6.14 1.68 6.82
CA GLY A 120 -5.54 3.00 6.69
C GLY A 120 -5.79 3.67 5.35
N LEU A 121 -4.92 4.60 5.03
CA LEU A 121 -5.01 5.36 3.79
C LEU A 121 -3.65 5.42 3.07
N ARG A 122 -3.71 5.57 1.76
CA ARG A 122 -2.56 5.80 0.90
C ARG A 122 -2.40 7.30 0.65
N PHE A 123 -1.21 7.83 0.92
CA PHE A 123 -0.89 9.24 0.68
C PHE A 123 -0.43 9.52 -0.75
N MET A 124 0.33 8.57 -1.32
CA MET A 124 0.87 8.71 -2.67
C MET A 124 1.18 7.35 -3.29
N LYS A 125 1.15 7.32 -4.62
CA LYS A 125 1.58 6.21 -5.45
C LYS A 125 2.40 6.77 -6.62
N PHE A 126 3.48 6.11 -6.96
CA PHE A 126 4.32 6.37 -8.14
C PHE A 126 4.61 5.04 -8.82
N GLY A 127 4.55 5.04 -10.13
CA GLY A 127 4.80 3.86 -10.96
C GLY A 127 4.00 3.97 -12.25
N ASP A 128 4.15 2.99 -13.10
CA ASP A 128 3.45 2.88 -14.36
C ASP A 128 2.24 1.96 -14.15
N ASP A 129 1.04 2.53 -14.15
CA ASP A 129 -0.20 1.79 -13.91
C ASP A 129 -0.56 0.79 -15.02
N SER A 130 0.11 0.86 -16.19
CA SER A 130 -0.01 -0.13 -17.26
C SER A 130 0.77 -1.42 -16.99
N LYS A 131 1.58 -1.46 -15.95
CA LYS A 131 2.44 -2.60 -15.58
C LYS A 131 1.93 -3.33 -14.37
N GLU A 132 2.10 -4.64 -14.40
CA GLU A 132 1.87 -5.50 -13.23
C GLU A 132 3.10 -5.52 -12.33
N TYR A 133 2.87 -5.48 -11.02
CA TYR A 133 3.90 -5.52 -10.00
C TYR A 133 3.55 -6.57 -8.93
N PRO A 134 3.69 -7.86 -9.25
CA PRO A 134 3.27 -8.95 -8.35
C PRO A 134 4.12 -9.06 -7.09
N TYR A 135 5.40 -8.65 -7.12
CA TYR A 135 6.29 -8.72 -5.97
C TYR A 135 6.26 -7.40 -5.20
N GLN A 136 5.93 -7.46 -3.91
CA GLN A 136 5.75 -6.28 -3.08
C GLN A 136 6.54 -6.37 -1.78
N LEU A 137 7.54 -5.51 -1.63
CA LEU A 137 8.27 -5.32 -0.38
C LEU A 137 7.52 -4.30 0.48
N VAL A 138 7.00 -4.76 1.59
CA VAL A 138 6.32 -3.95 2.60
C VAL A 138 7.29 -3.61 3.71
N ASN A 139 7.33 -2.34 4.11
CA ASN A 139 7.97 -1.91 5.36
C ASN A 139 6.98 -1.10 6.16
N THR A 140 6.90 -1.36 7.46
CA THR A 140 6.12 -0.54 8.38
C THR A 140 7.04 0.17 9.37
N PHE A 141 6.64 1.35 9.80
CA PHE A 141 7.41 2.22 10.67
C PHE A 141 6.52 2.84 11.73
N SER A 142 7.13 3.12 12.87
CA SER A 142 6.65 4.18 13.77
C SER A 142 7.35 5.48 13.38
N PHE A 143 6.57 6.54 13.21
CA PHE A 143 7.07 7.85 12.79
C PHE A 143 6.18 8.93 13.42
N ASP A 144 6.76 9.94 14.08
CA ASP A 144 5.95 11.06 14.57
C ASP A 144 5.30 11.83 13.40
N MET A 145 4.24 12.56 13.70
CA MET A 145 3.40 13.17 12.68
C MET A 145 4.15 14.25 11.89
N GLU A 146 5.00 15.05 12.54
CA GLU A 146 5.72 16.15 11.89
C GLU A 146 6.78 15.62 10.93
N ASN A 147 7.64 14.72 11.42
CA ASN A 147 8.68 14.11 10.61
C ASN A 147 8.11 13.25 9.49
N ARG A 148 6.99 12.53 9.73
CA ARG A 148 6.26 11.83 8.66
C ARG A 148 5.78 12.79 7.57
N ARG A 149 5.27 13.98 7.92
CA ARG A 149 4.85 14.98 6.95
C ARG A 149 6.02 15.48 6.10
N LYS A 150 7.15 15.83 6.73
CA LYS A 150 8.39 16.24 6.05
C LYS A 150 8.89 15.13 5.12
N TRP A 151 8.94 13.91 5.60
CA TRP A 151 9.33 12.74 4.83
C TRP A 151 8.42 12.50 3.60
N ASN A 152 7.11 12.60 3.76
CA ASN A 152 6.16 12.48 2.66
C ASN A 152 6.35 13.59 1.61
N GLN A 153 6.59 14.82 2.03
CA GLN A 153 6.88 15.95 1.13
C GLN A 153 8.17 15.70 0.34
N MET A 154 9.23 15.23 1.00
CA MET A 154 10.48 14.83 0.35
C MET A 154 10.24 13.72 -0.68
N GLN A 155 9.56 12.64 -0.31
CA GLN A 155 9.27 11.53 -1.24
C GLN A 155 8.48 12.01 -2.46
N ARG A 156 7.46 12.83 -2.25
CA ARG A 156 6.66 13.41 -3.34
C ARG A 156 7.54 14.23 -4.28
N LYS A 157 8.29 15.19 -3.76
CA LYS A 157 9.16 16.07 -4.56
C LYS A 157 10.18 15.27 -5.36
N LEU A 158 10.94 14.39 -4.69
CA LEU A 158 12.00 13.61 -5.31
C LEU A 158 11.48 12.63 -6.36
N ARG A 159 10.36 11.94 -6.12
CA ARG A 159 9.83 10.98 -7.07
C ARG A 159 9.12 11.62 -8.25
N THR A 160 8.56 12.81 -8.09
CA THR A 160 8.02 13.58 -9.21
C THR A 160 9.16 14.08 -10.12
N LYS A 161 10.24 14.61 -9.54
CA LYS A 161 11.38 15.15 -10.31
C LYS A 161 12.27 14.04 -10.90
N TYR A 162 12.42 12.92 -10.17
CA TYR A 162 13.29 11.80 -10.54
C TYR A 162 12.51 10.47 -10.57
N PRO A 163 11.68 10.26 -11.59
CA PRO A 163 10.83 9.05 -11.66
C PRO A 163 11.68 7.78 -11.79
N ARG A 164 11.20 6.71 -11.17
CA ARG A 164 11.78 5.36 -11.25
C ARG A 164 10.92 4.50 -12.17
N THR A 165 11.53 3.85 -13.15
CA THR A 165 10.80 3.06 -14.17
C THR A 165 10.76 1.56 -13.90
N LYS A 166 11.66 1.04 -13.05
CA LYS A 166 11.78 -0.39 -12.74
C LYS A 166 10.99 -0.85 -11.52
N SER A 167 10.43 0.09 -10.75
CA SER A 167 9.65 -0.25 -9.56
C SER A 167 8.56 0.78 -9.31
N ALA A 168 7.43 0.32 -8.80
CA ALA A 168 6.42 1.21 -8.25
C ALA A 168 6.70 1.48 -6.76
N PHE A 169 6.14 2.57 -6.25
CA PHE A 169 6.27 3.00 -4.87
C PHE A 169 4.92 3.54 -4.38
N ALA A 170 4.54 3.14 -3.18
CA ALA A 170 3.42 3.75 -2.49
C ALA A 170 3.75 3.92 -1.00
N THR A 171 3.09 4.86 -0.36
CA THR A 171 3.18 5.04 1.09
C THR A 171 1.88 5.59 1.64
N GLY A 172 1.66 5.35 2.93
CA GLY A 172 0.46 5.80 3.60
C GLY A 172 0.52 5.66 5.11
N HIS A 173 -0.65 5.84 5.69
CA HIS A 173 -0.88 5.79 7.12
C HIS A 173 -1.62 4.51 7.51
N ILE A 174 -1.24 3.92 8.64
CA ILE A 174 -1.98 2.88 9.34
C ILE A 174 -2.83 3.60 10.39
N SER A 175 -4.15 3.53 10.23
CA SER A 175 -5.09 4.24 11.11
C SER A 175 -5.48 3.40 12.32
N ILE A 176 -5.65 2.09 12.13
CA ILE A 176 -6.03 1.12 13.17
C ILE A 176 -5.31 -0.19 12.89
N GLY A 177 -4.88 -0.87 13.94
CA GLY A 177 -4.18 -2.15 13.86
C GLY A 177 -2.74 -2.00 13.38
N GLY A 178 -2.23 -3.02 12.73
CA GLY A 178 -0.84 -3.09 12.29
C GLY A 178 0.05 -3.85 13.30
N HIS A 179 1.33 -3.89 13.00
CA HIS A 179 2.34 -4.57 13.83
C HIS A 179 3.08 -3.54 14.69
N ASP A 180 3.24 -3.83 15.98
CA ASP A 180 4.05 -3.07 16.95
C ASP A 180 3.83 -1.55 16.93
N ASN A 181 2.57 -1.10 16.95
CA ASN A 181 2.22 0.31 16.94
C ASN A 181 2.76 1.10 15.71
N SER A 182 3.04 0.42 14.61
CA SER A 182 3.41 1.09 13.38
C SER A 182 2.27 1.99 12.88
N ASN A 183 2.61 3.18 12.42
CA ASN A 183 1.64 4.17 11.93
C ASN A 183 1.87 4.58 10.46
N THR A 184 2.94 4.09 9.86
CA THR A 184 3.34 4.42 8.49
C THR A 184 3.76 3.15 7.77
N TRP A 185 3.37 3.03 6.51
CA TRP A 185 3.81 1.95 5.64
C TRP A 185 4.42 2.48 4.35
N ILE A 186 5.36 1.71 3.83
CA ILE A 186 6.00 1.92 2.54
C ILE A 186 5.87 0.62 1.75
N LEU A 187 5.46 0.74 0.50
CA LEU A 187 5.39 -0.35 -0.46
C LEU A 187 6.33 -0.05 -1.63
N ARG A 188 7.23 -0.99 -1.91
CA ARG A 188 7.99 -1.03 -3.16
C ARG A 188 7.57 -2.26 -3.94
N SER A 189 7.14 -2.05 -5.18
CA SER A 189 6.59 -3.13 -6.01
C SER A 189 7.44 -3.33 -7.25
N PHE A 190 7.63 -4.59 -7.67
CA PHE A 190 8.54 -5.02 -8.72
C PHE A 190 7.80 -5.91 -9.72
N GLN A 191 8.18 -5.84 -10.99
CA GLN A 191 7.60 -6.66 -12.05
C GLN A 191 8.07 -8.12 -11.96
N SER A 192 9.26 -8.37 -11.43
CA SER A 192 9.83 -9.70 -11.26
C SER A 192 10.64 -9.82 -9.97
N TYR A 193 10.87 -11.06 -9.53
CA TYR A 193 11.77 -11.36 -8.43
C TYR A 193 13.21 -10.92 -8.72
N LYS A 194 13.65 -10.98 -9.99
CA LYS A 194 14.93 -10.46 -10.42
C LYS A 194 15.04 -8.96 -10.18
N ASP A 195 14.01 -8.18 -10.50
CA ASP A 195 14.00 -6.72 -10.24
C ASP A 195 14.09 -6.43 -8.75
N PHE A 196 13.45 -7.23 -7.90
CA PHE A 196 13.60 -7.14 -6.45
C PHE A 196 15.05 -7.39 -6.02
N LEU A 197 15.69 -8.47 -6.50
CA LEU A 197 17.07 -8.81 -6.15
C LEU A 197 18.08 -7.76 -6.62
N THR A 198 17.85 -7.15 -7.78
CA THR A 198 18.75 -6.12 -8.34
C THR A 198 18.43 -4.70 -7.82
N ALA A 199 17.34 -4.51 -7.08
CA ALA A 199 16.85 -3.20 -6.66
C ALA A 199 17.87 -2.34 -5.89
N TRP A 200 18.76 -2.96 -5.13
CA TRP A 200 19.85 -2.27 -4.45
C TRP A 200 20.87 -1.70 -5.44
N ASN A 201 21.37 -2.52 -6.35
CA ASN A 201 22.36 -2.11 -7.36
C ASN A 201 21.76 -1.07 -8.32
N ASP A 202 20.50 -1.25 -8.73
CA ASP A 202 19.77 -0.25 -9.53
C ASP A 202 19.63 1.07 -8.78
N GLY A 203 19.42 1.02 -7.47
CA GLY A 203 19.40 2.19 -6.60
C GLY A 203 20.75 2.92 -6.56
N GLN A 204 21.85 2.19 -6.41
CA GLN A 204 23.20 2.76 -6.40
C GLN A 204 23.56 3.37 -7.77
N THR A 205 23.26 2.65 -8.85
CA THR A 205 23.47 3.12 -10.22
C THR A 205 22.68 4.40 -10.49
N PHE A 206 21.40 4.44 -10.06
CA PHE A 206 20.57 5.63 -10.18
C PHE A 206 21.17 6.82 -9.44
N ARG A 207 21.62 6.65 -8.19
CA ARG A 207 22.24 7.71 -7.39
C ARG A 207 23.54 8.23 -8.04
N LYS A 208 24.35 7.33 -8.57
CA LYS A 208 25.58 7.69 -9.30
C LYS A 208 25.27 8.53 -10.55
N ASN A 209 24.22 8.19 -11.26
CA ASN A 209 23.83 8.88 -12.50
C ASN A 209 23.00 10.16 -12.26
N ASN A 210 22.57 10.42 -11.02
CA ASN A 210 21.76 11.57 -10.64
C ASN A 210 22.33 12.22 -9.36
N PRO A 211 23.50 12.88 -9.42
CA PRO A 211 24.12 13.49 -8.25
C PRO A 211 23.24 14.58 -7.62
N GLU A 212 22.47 15.32 -8.42
CA GLU A 212 21.52 16.33 -7.97
C GLU A 212 20.40 15.71 -7.09
N PHE A 213 19.95 14.51 -7.43
CA PHE A 213 19.01 13.77 -6.59
C PHE A 213 19.62 13.50 -5.21
N VAL A 214 20.90 13.10 -5.16
CA VAL A 214 21.59 12.80 -3.90
C VAL A 214 21.72 14.06 -3.05
N GLU A 215 22.09 15.18 -3.66
CA GLU A 215 22.22 16.46 -2.97
C GLU A 215 20.87 16.96 -2.44
N GLU A 216 19.81 16.94 -3.25
CA GLU A 216 18.47 17.34 -2.82
C GLU A 216 17.95 16.44 -1.71
N GLN A 217 18.13 15.11 -1.84
CA GLN A 217 17.73 14.16 -0.79
C GLN A 217 18.49 14.42 0.52
N SER A 218 19.80 14.69 0.46
CA SER A 218 20.60 14.97 1.65
C SER A 218 20.10 16.20 2.38
N LYS A 219 19.91 17.32 1.67
CA LYS A 219 19.39 18.57 2.25
C LYS A 219 18.01 18.36 2.92
N MET A 220 17.12 17.62 2.29
CA MET A 220 15.79 17.38 2.86
C MET A 220 15.83 16.40 4.04
N ASN A 221 16.78 15.46 4.06
CA ASN A 221 16.98 14.56 5.18
C ASN A 221 17.45 15.28 6.45
N GLU A 222 18.23 16.37 6.31
CA GLU A 222 18.67 17.18 7.45
C GLU A 222 17.51 17.84 8.21
N GLU A 223 16.36 18.02 7.54
CA GLU A 223 15.14 18.59 8.14
C GLU A 223 14.29 17.56 8.89
N ILE A 224 14.62 16.27 8.77
CA ILE A 224 13.85 15.16 9.32
C ILE A 224 14.60 14.54 10.49
N ASP A 225 14.00 14.53 11.65
CA ASP A 225 14.51 13.79 12.78
C ASP A 225 14.12 12.31 12.66
N TYR A 226 15.12 11.48 12.44
CA TYR A 226 14.96 10.02 12.34
C TYR A 226 15.21 9.29 13.67
N SER A 227 15.49 10.00 14.76
CA SER A 227 15.83 9.37 16.05
C SER A 227 14.72 8.50 16.60
N GLU A 228 13.45 8.86 16.31
CA GLU A 228 12.26 8.11 16.70
C GLU A 228 11.69 7.25 15.56
N ALA A 229 12.32 7.28 14.38
CA ALA A 229 11.88 6.45 13.27
C ALA A 229 12.35 5.02 13.44
N GLU A 230 11.44 4.12 13.80
CA GLU A 230 11.74 2.73 14.02
C GLU A 230 11.06 1.86 12.94
N SER A 231 11.89 1.04 12.24
CA SER A 231 11.36 0.00 11.35
C SER A 231 10.79 -1.13 12.19
N LYS A 232 9.50 -1.39 12.04
CA LYS A 232 8.77 -2.37 12.86
C LYS A 232 8.67 -3.73 12.18
N LEU A 233 8.34 -3.74 10.89
CA LEU A 233 8.16 -4.97 10.13
C LEU A 233 8.61 -4.77 8.69
N ARG A 234 9.27 -5.80 8.14
CA ARG A 234 9.63 -5.83 6.73
C ARG A 234 9.44 -7.23 6.16
N PHE A 235 8.62 -7.35 5.11
CA PHE A 235 8.39 -8.63 4.44
C PHE A 235 8.18 -8.46 2.94
N LEU A 236 8.48 -9.51 2.17
CA LEU A 236 8.21 -9.61 0.74
C LEU A 236 7.02 -10.54 0.52
N LYS A 237 6.07 -10.08 -0.28
CA LYS A 237 4.89 -10.85 -0.67
C LYS A 237 4.74 -10.92 -2.18
N LEU A 238 4.14 -12.01 -2.66
CA LEU A 238 3.83 -12.29 -4.06
C LEU A 238 2.31 -12.30 -4.26
N LEU A 239 1.83 -11.58 -5.25
CA LEU A 239 0.42 -11.60 -5.65
C LEU A 239 0.07 -12.98 -6.24
N LEU A 240 -0.85 -13.69 -5.58
CA LEU A 240 -1.41 -14.96 -6.06
C LEU A 240 -2.66 -14.75 -6.91
N LYS A 241 -3.56 -13.88 -6.44
CA LYS A 241 -4.85 -13.64 -7.08
C LYS A 241 -5.35 -12.21 -6.84
N GLN A 242 -6.12 -11.70 -7.81
CA GLN A 242 -6.81 -10.41 -7.70
C GLN A 242 -8.23 -10.54 -8.29
N TRP A 243 -9.21 -9.98 -7.60
CA TRP A 243 -10.62 -9.91 -8.00
C TRP A 243 -11.13 -8.48 -8.15
#